data_542664cbff2a2809ce9ccc82f811a924
#
_entry.id   542664cbff2a2809ce9ccc82f811a924
#
_cell.length_a   1.000
_cell.length_b   1.000
_cell.length_c   1.000
_cell.angle_alpha   90.00
_cell.angle_beta   90.00
_cell.angle_gamma   90.00
#
_symmetry.space_group_name_H-M   'P 1'
#
loop_
_entity.id
_entity.type
_entity.pdbx_description
1 polymer ?
#
loop_
_entity_poly.entity_id
_entity_poly.type
_entity_poly.pdbx_seq_one_letter_code
_entity_poly.pdbx_strand_id
1 'polypeptide(L)'
;MTSSHRPHLLVLDTEPRPRLGRLTGRATIEYVDASMLAERLPYADVLLVWDFASRAVRDAWPGDGPRPRWVHTASAGVDHLLGPGLAADEDTVVTNARGVFDAPIAEYVAALVLAMAKDLPHSWELQGRREWRHRETLRV
;
A
#
# COMPACT_ATOMS: atom_id res chain seq x y z
N MET A 1 -31.93 10.41 19.74
CA MET A 1 -31.75 9.34 18.76
C MET A 1 -30.54 9.74 17.91
N THR A 2 -29.35 9.30 18.28
CA THR A 2 -28.15 9.54 17.47
C THR A 2 -28.24 8.65 16.24
N SER A 3 -28.50 9.26 15.08
CA SER A 3 -28.37 8.60 13.79
C SER A 3 -26.96 8.01 13.73
N SER A 4 -26.84 6.69 13.71
CA SER A 4 -25.53 6.02 13.53
C SER A 4 -25.12 6.20 12.07
N HIS A 5 -24.60 7.38 11.76
CA HIS A 5 -23.97 7.61 10.47
C HIS A 5 -22.80 6.63 10.31
N ARG A 6 -22.90 5.74 9.33
CA ARG A 6 -21.81 4.85 8.98
C ARG A 6 -20.89 5.61 8.03
N PRO A 7 -19.61 5.76 8.34
CA PRO A 7 -18.71 6.46 7.45
C PRO A 7 -18.64 5.75 6.10
N HIS A 8 -18.55 6.54 5.04
CA HIS A 8 -18.34 6.06 3.69
C HIS A 8 -16.84 5.92 3.41
N LEU A 9 -16.38 4.68 3.28
CA LEU A 9 -15.01 4.33 2.93
C LEU A 9 -14.93 4.08 1.43
N LEU A 10 -14.28 4.99 0.73
CA LEU A 10 -13.92 4.82 -0.67
C LEU A 10 -12.56 4.12 -0.75
N VAL A 11 -12.45 3.09 -1.56
CA VAL A 11 -11.21 2.33 -1.75
C VAL A 11 -10.76 2.50 -3.18
N LEU A 12 -9.65 3.21 -3.39
CA LEU A 12 -8.95 3.21 -4.68
C LEU A 12 -8.25 1.86 -4.84
N ASP A 13 -8.79 1.02 -5.69
CA ASP A 13 -8.57 -0.41 -5.72
C ASP A 13 -7.65 -0.85 -6.86
N THR A 14 -6.92 -1.93 -6.59
CA THR A 14 -6.22 -2.76 -7.57
C THR A 14 -6.23 -4.20 -7.09
N GLU A 15 -6.07 -5.16 -8.00
CA GLU A 15 -6.00 -6.56 -7.60
C GLU A 15 -4.62 -6.93 -7.01
N PRO A 16 -4.56 -7.77 -5.98
CA PRO A 16 -5.69 -8.32 -5.22
C PRO A 16 -6.30 -7.31 -4.24
N ARG A 17 -7.62 -7.34 -4.10
CA ARG A 17 -8.38 -6.45 -3.20
C ARG A 17 -8.01 -6.60 -1.73
N PRO A 18 -8.06 -5.48 -0.95
CA PRO A 18 -7.81 -5.54 0.48
C PRO A 18 -8.89 -6.34 1.23
N ARG A 19 -8.48 -7.08 2.27
CA ARG A 19 -9.41 -7.83 3.13
C ARG A 19 -9.99 -6.93 4.20
N LEU A 20 -11.11 -6.27 3.93
CA LEU A 20 -11.76 -5.31 4.82
C LEU A 20 -12.91 -5.91 5.65
N GLY A 21 -13.00 -7.23 5.79
CA GLY A 21 -14.10 -7.92 6.49
C GLY A 21 -14.33 -7.44 7.93
N ARG A 22 -13.29 -6.94 8.62
CA ARG A 22 -13.42 -6.36 9.98
C ARG A 22 -14.20 -5.04 10.01
N LEU A 23 -14.42 -4.39 8.88
CA LEU A 23 -15.20 -3.15 8.72
C LEU A 23 -16.66 -3.43 8.34
N THR A 24 -17.02 -4.67 8.07
CA THR A 24 -18.40 -5.08 7.74
C THR A 24 -19.36 -4.60 8.83
N GLY A 25 -20.39 -3.86 8.43
CA GLY A 25 -21.38 -3.27 9.32
C GLY A 25 -20.94 -2.01 10.08
N ARG A 26 -19.67 -1.60 9.97
CA ARG A 26 -19.11 -0.38 10.61
C ARG A 26 -18.94 0.77 9.64
N ALA A 27 -18.73 0.48 8.35
CA ALA A 27 -18.62 1.45 7.28
C ALA A 27 -19.40 0.97 6.05
N THR A 28 -19.78 1.90 5.19
CA THR A 28 -20.19 1.63 3.81
C THR A 28 -18.91 1.61 2.97
N ILE A 29 -18.63 0.49 2.29
CA ILE A 29 -17.38 0.33 1.53
C ILE A 29 -17.72 0.35 0.04
N GLU A 30 -17.07 1.23 -0.68
CA GLU A 30 -17.15 1.35 -2.14
C GLU A 30 -15.75 1.21 -2.75
N TYR A 31 -15.63 0.37 -3.78
CA TYR A 31 -14.39 0.19 -4.52
C TYR A 31 -14.46 0.91 -5.86
N VAL A 32 -13.43 1.67 -6.17
CA VAL A 32 -13.32 2.42 -7.42
C VAL A 32 -11.93 2.25 -8.02
N ASP A 33 -11.86 2.33 -9.33
CA ASP A 33 -10.62 2.52 -10.05
C ASP A 33 -10.25 4.00 -10.20
N ALA A 34 -9.10 4.27 -10.80
CA ALA A 34 -8.60 5.63 -10.98
C ALA A 34 -9.53 6.51 -11.82
N SER A 35 -10.30 5.94 -12.75
CA SER A 35 -11.19 6.70 -13.65
C SER A 35 -12.43 7.24 -12.95
N MET A 36 -12.92 6.53 -11.94
CA MET A 36 -14.09 6.90 -11.16
C MET A 36 -13.77 7.75 -9.93
N LEU A 37 -12.49 7.83 -9.55
CA LEU A 37 -12.07 8.45 -8.30
C LEU A 37 -12.56 9.90 -8.15
N ALA A 38 -12.35 10.74 -9.15
CA ALA A 38 -12.70 12.16 -9.11
C ALA A 38 -14.21 12.39 -8.88
N GLU A 39 -15.05 11.55 -9.47
CA GLU A 39 -16.51 11.62 -9.33
C GLU A 39 -16.96 11.20 -7.93
N ARG A 40 -16.31 10.19 -7.35
CA ARG A 40 -16.75 9.56 -6.10
C ARG A 40 -16.13 10.18 -4.83
N LEU A 41 -14.97 10.82 -4.99
CA LEU A 41 -14.20 11.41 -3.88
C LEU A 41 -15.00 12.38 -3.01
N PRO A 42 -15.86 13.28 -3.56
CA PRO A 42 -16.64 14.23 -2.76
C PRO A 42 -17.67 13.60 -1.81
N TYR A 43 -18.01 12.33 -2.01
CA TYR A 43 -19.01 11.63 -1.19
C TYR A 43 -18.39 10.74 -0.11
N ALA A 44 -17.06 10.65 -0.07
CA ALA A 44 -16.35 9.80 0.87
C ALA A 44 -16.00 10.55 2.17
N ASP A 45 -16.13 9.88 3.31
CA ASP A 45 -15.60 10.36 4.59
C ASP A 45 -14.12 9.96 4.74
N VAL A 46 -13.76 8.78 4.20
CA VAL A 46 -12.44 8.19 4.27
C VAL A 46 -12.04 7.64 2.90
N LEU A 47 -10.80 7.90 2.49
CA LEU A 47 -10.19 7.28 1.31
C LEU A 47 -9.10 6.30 1.74
N LEU A 48 -9.22 5.04 1.34
CA LEU A 48 -8.14 4.06 1.38
C LEU A 48 -7.49 3.95 -0.01
N VAL A 49 -6.23 4.29 -0.10
CA VAL A 49 -5.44 4.12 -1.32
C VAL A 49 -4.73 2.78 -1.25
N TRP A 50 -5.37 1.77 -1.87
CA TRP A 50 -4.81 0.43 -1.99
C TRP A 50 -3.93 0.31 -3.22
N ASP A 51 -4.30 0.96 -4.32
CA ASP A 51 -3.43 1.14 -5.49
C ASP A 51 -2.37 2.22 -5.23
N PHE A 52 -1.32 1.83 -4.53
CA PHE A 52 -0.21 2.72 -4.18
C PHE A 52 0.76 3.02 -5.34
N ALA A 53 0.55 2.44 -6.52
CA ALA A 53 1.28 2.79 -7.74
C ALA A 53 0.58 3.92 -8.53
N SER A 54 -0.72 4.15 -8.27
CA SER A 54 -1.51 5.16 -8.94
C SER A 54 -1.22 6.57 -8.43
N ARG A 55 -1.24 7.53 -9.34
CA ARG A 55 -1.22 8.98 -9.04
C ARG A 55 -2.61 9.61 -9.07
N ALA A 56 -3.66 8.81 -9.21
CA ALA A 56 -5.02 9.29 -9.40
C ALA A 56 -5.48 10.24 -8.27
N VAL A 57 -5.09 9.98 -7.02
CA VAL A 57 -5.44 10.86 -5.89
C VAL A 57 -4.83 12.25 -6.07
N ARG A 58 -3.56 12.33 -6.47
CA ARG A 58 -2.88 13.59 -6.72
C ARG A 58 -3.56 14.41 -7.81
N ASP A 59 -4.06 13.73 -8.85
CA ASP A 59 -4.65 14.36 -10.02
C ASP A 59 -6.13 14.69 -9.81
N ALA A 60 -6.83 13.92 -8.97
CA ALA A 60 -8.26 14.04 -8.70
C ALA A 60 -8.59 14.85 -7.44
N TRP A 61 -7.59 15.24 -6.62
CA TRP A 61 -7.87 15.94 -5.35
C TRP A 61 -8.57 17.27 -5.60
N PRO A 62 -9.78 17.50 -5.03
CA PRO A 62 -10.52 18.72 -5.28
C PRO A 62 -9.81 19.92 -4.66
N GLY A 63 -9.78 21.06 -5.38
CA GLY A 63 -9.27 22.32 -4.85
C GLY A 63 -10.19 22.89 -3.78
N ASP A 64 -11.51 22.80 -4.02
CA ASP A 64 -12.55 23.27 -3.13
C ASP A 64 -13.70 22.26 -3.07
N GLY A 65 -14.50 22.31 -2.02
CA GLY A 65 -15.71 21.50 -1.86
C GLY A 65 -15.52 20.25 -0.98
N PRO A 66 -16.53 19.33 -0.98
CA PRO A 66 -16.52 18.14 -0.16
C PRO A 66 -15.38 17.19 -0.53
N ARG A 67 -14.72 16.62 0.49
CA ARG A 67 -13.58 15.71 0.34
C ARG A 67 -13.44 14.83 1.57
N PRO A 68 -12.72 13.68 1.47
CA PRO A 68 -12.44 12.84 2.62
C PRO A 68 -11.68 13.61 3.71
N ARG A 69 -12.06 13.42 4.95
CA ARG A 69 -11.33 13.97 6.12
C ARG A 69 -10.13 13.11 6.51
N TRP A 70 -10.05 11.90 6.00
CA TRP A 70 -8.96 10.99 6.26
C TRP A 70 -8.59 10.22 4.99
N VAL A 71 -7.30 10.28 4.65
CA VAL A 71 -6.68 9.47 3.59
C VAL A 71 -5.68 8.53 4.23
N HIS A 72 -5.83 7.23 3.96
CA HIS A 72 -4.84 6.23 4.36
C HIS A 72 -4.26 5.56 3.11
N THR A 73 -2.93 5.50 2.99
CA THR A 73 -2.29 4.72 1.94
C THR A 73 -1.69 3.43 2.48
N ALA A 74 -1.86 2.34 1.74
CA ALA A 74 -1.28 1.04 2.05
C ALA A 74 0.24 0.96 1.82
N SER A 75 0.87 2.04 1.40
CA SER A 75 2.32 2.17 1.24
C SER A 75 2.97 2.93 2.39
N ALA A 76 4.27 2.76 2.58
CA ALA A 76 5.05 3.58 3.52
C ALA A 76 5.38 4.96 2.91
N GLY A 77 5.67 5.03 1.60
CA GLY A 77 5.88 6.28 0.87
C GLY A 77 4.55 6.97 0.55
N VAL A 78 4.57 8.30 0.45
CA VAL A 78 3.40 9.14 0.18
C VAL A 78 3.54 10.02 -1.07
N ASP A 79 4.66 9.93 -1.78
CA ASP A 79 5.00 10.81 -2.92
C ASP A 79 3.99 10.71 -4.06
N HIS A 80 3.37 9.54 -4.25
CA HIS A 80 2.35 9.30 -5.26
C HIS A 80 1.02 9.99 -4.92
N LEU A 81 0.77 10.30 -3.65
CA LEU A 81 -0.45 10.98 -3.17
C LEU A 81 -0.33 12.48 -3.16
N LEU A 82 0.82 12.99 -2.67
CA LEU A 82 0.99 14.40 -2.35
C LEU A 82 1.13 15.23 -3.63
N GLY A 83 -0.02 15.67 -4.14
CA GLY A 83 -0.12 16.77 -5.10
C GLY A 83 -0.29 18.11 -4.39
N PRO A 84 -0.21 19.23 -5.13
CA PRO A 84 -0.38 20.56 -4.54
C PRO A 84 -1.69 20.72 -3.73
N GLY A 85 -2.79 20.11 -4.19
CA GLY A 85 -4.09 20.19 -3.53
C GLY A 85 -4.08 19.48 -2.17
N LEU A 86 -3.75 18.18 -2.12
CA LEU A 86 -3.73 17.41 -0.87
C LEU A 86 -2.64 17.88 0.09
N ALA A 87 -1.48 18.32 -0.42
CA ALA A 87 -0.39 18.81 0.42
C ALA A 87 -0.71 20.15 1.12
N ALA A 88 -1.59 20.96 0.53
CA ALA A 88 -2.06 22.24 1.10
C ALA A 88 -3.35 22.09 1.91
N ASP A 89 -3.96 20.91 1.97
CA ASP A 89 -5.22 20.67 2.67
C ASP A 89 -4.99 20.44 4.16
N GLU A 90 -5.33 21.42 4.97
CA GLU A 90 -5.17 21.37 6.44
C GLU A 90 -6.30 20.58 7.13
N ASP A 91 -7.41 20.32 6.45
CA ASP A 91 -8.60 19.65 7.00
C ASP A 91 -8.53 18.13 6.85
N THR A 92 -7.65 17.63 5.97
CA THR A 92 -7.51 16.20 5.69
C THR A 92 -6.30 15.60 6.40
N VAL A 93 -6.55 14.57 7.20
CA VAL A 93 -5.47 13.79 7.84
C VAL A 93 -4.96 12.74 6.86
N VAL A 94 -3.65 12.73 6.60
CA VAL A 94 -3.00 11.70 5.79
C VAL A 94 -2.20 10.76 6.69
N THR A 95 -2.43 9.47 6.54
CA THR A 95 -1.70 8.40 7.23
C THR A 95 -1.17 7.36 6.24
N ASN A 96 -0.15 6.62 6.64
CA ASN A 96 0.50 5.64 5.78
C ASN A 96 0.81 4.33 6.54
N ALA A 97 1.34 3.34 5.82
CA ALA A 97 1.70 2.03 6.37
C ALA A 97 3.18 1.94 6.83
N ARG A 98 3.80 3.06 7.20
CA ARG A 98 5.18 3.06 7.71
C ARG A 98 5.32 2.10 8.91
N GLY A 99 6.41 1.33 8.92
CA GLY A 99 6.70 0.35 9.96
C GLY A 99 6.12 -1.05 9.71
N VAL A 100 5.08 -1.17 8.88
CA VAL A 100 4.44 -2.46 8.58
C VAL A 100 5.38 -3.41 7.83
N PHE A 101 6.25 -2.86 6.98
CA PHE A 101 7.14 -3.62 6.11
C PHE A 101 8.56 -3.79 6.67
N ASP A 102 8.89 -3.22 7.82
CA ASP A 102 10.27 -3.18 8.34
C ASP A 102 10.80 -4.59 8.60
N ALA A 103 10.04 -5.43 9.32
CA ALA A 103 10.46 -6.79 9.61
C ALA A 103 10.55 -7.67 8.35
N PRO A 104 9.54 -7.74 7.47
CA PRO A 104 9.65 -8.49 6.21
C PRO A 104 10.81 -8.06 5.32
N ILE A 105 11.10 -6.75 5.25
CA ILE A 105 12.23 -6.24 4.47
C ILE A 105 13.55 -6.65 5.12
N ALA A 106 13.68 -6.55 6.45
CA ALA A 106 14.87 -6.96 7.17
C ALA A 106 15.16 -8.47 6.98
N GLU A 107 14.14 -9.31 7.08
CA GLU A 107 14.24 -10.74 6.82
C GLU A 107 14.68 -11.03 5.37
N TYR A 108 14.11 -10.32 4.40
CA TYR A 108 14.49 -10.46 3.00
C TYR A 108 15.95 -10.07 2.76
N VAL A 109 16.40 -8.95 3.33
CA VAL A 109 17.80 -8.51 3.24
C VAL A 109 18.74 -9.53 3.89
N ALA A 110 18.40 -10.02 5.08
CA ALA A 110 19.19 -11.06 5.76
C ALA A 110 19.27 -12.34 4.92
N ALA A 111 18.17 -12.77 4.32
CA ALA A 111 18.14 -13.94 3.43
C ALA A 111 19.07 -13.75 2.21
N LEU A 112 19.07 -12.57 1.59
CA LEU A 112 19.96 -12.28 0.47
C LEU A 112 21.42 -12.26 0.88
N VAL A 113 21.76 -11.65 2.02
CA VAL A 113 23.13 -11.65 2.55
C VAL A 113 23.62 -13.08 2.76
N LEU A 114 22.82 -13.93 3.40
CA LEU A 114 23.14 -15.34 3.61
C LEU A 114 23.24 -16.11 2.29
N ALA A 115 22.33 -15.87 1.35
CA ALA A 115 22.35 -16.51 0.04
C ALA A 115 23.66 -16.21 -0.72
N MET A 116 24.09 -14.95 -0.70
CA MET A 116 25.33 -14.54 -1.34
C MET A 116 26.57 -15.09 -0.61
N ALA A 117 26.61 -15.00 0.73
CA ALA A 117 27.73 -15.53 1.52
C ALA A 117 27.90 -17.05 1.38
N LYS A 118 26.82 -17.77 1.16
CA LYS A 118 26.81 -19.23 0.94
C LYS A 118 26.86 -19.62 -0.54
N ASP A 119 26.95 -18.65 -1.44
CA ASP A 119 26.96 -18.87 -2.89
C ASP A 119 25.83 -19.80 -3.36
N LEU A 120 24.62 -19.51 -2.86
CA LEU A 120 23.44 -20.31 -3.22
C LEU A 120 23.12 -20.25 -4.72
N PRO A 121 23.28 -19.13 -5.44
CA PRO A 121 23.07 -19.11 -6.88
C PRO A 121 23.84 -20.20 -7.61
N HIS A 122 25.15 -20.32 -7.33
CA HIS A 122 25.95 -21.36 -7.91
C HIS A 122 25.56 -22.78 -7.45
N SER A 123 25.12 -22.92 -6.20
CA SER A 123 24.55 -24.20 -5.72
C SER A 123 23.35 -24.64 -6.54
N TRP A 124 22.45 -23.71 -6.87
CA TRP A 124 21.27 -23.99 -7.71
C TRP A 124 21.65 -24.34 -9.15
N GLU A 125 22.68 -23.69 -9.70
CA GLU A 125 23.21 -24.06 -11.02
C GLU A 125 23.74 -25.49 -11.04
N LEU A 126 24.55 -25.87 -10.05
CA LEU A 126 25.09 -27.23 -9.91
C LEU A 126 23.95 -28.25 -9.73
N GLN A 127 22.94 -27.91 -8.91
CA GLN A 127 21.76 -28.75 -8.71
C GLN A 127 21.00 -28.96 -10.01
N GLY A 128 20.80 -27.90 -10.80
CA GLY A 128 20.14 -28.00 -12.11
C GLY A 128 20.89 -28.90 -13.10
N ARG A 129 22.22 -28.95 -13.00
CA ARG A 129 23.09 -29.84 -13.78
C ARG A 129 23.28 -31.24 -13.18
N ARG A 130 22.69 -31.48 -11.97
CA ARG A 130 22.91 -32.72 -11.19
C ARG A 130 24.39 -32.96 -10.86
N GLU A 131 25.17 -31.91 -10.67
CA GLU A 131 26.60 -31.93 -10.32
C GLU A 131 26.76 -31.68 -8.84
N TRP A 132 27.60 -32.49 -8.18
CA TRP A 132 28.02 -32.27 -6.81
C TRP A 132 29.46 -31.79 -6.79
N ARG A 133 29.75 -30.64 -6.12
CA ARG A 133 31.10 -30.13 -5.91
C ARG A 133 31.27 -29.66 -4.48
N HIS A 134 32.34 -30.09 -3.82
CA HIS A 134 32.74 -29.52 -2.54
C HIS A 134 33.20 -28.08 -2.75
N ARG A 135 32.68 -27.15 -1.91
CA ARG A 135 33.05 -25.74 -1.96
C ARG A 135 33.16 -25.17 -0.54
N GLU A 136 34.10 -24.28 -0.36
CA GLU A 136 34.18 -23.47 0.85
C GLU A 136 33.32 -22.22 0.65
N THR A 137 32.54 -21.87 1.68
CA THR A 137 31.69 -20.69 1.70
C THR A 137 32.02 -19.82 2.90
N LEU A 138 31.74 -18.53 2.80
CA LEU A 138 31.97 -17.58 3.88
C LEU A 138 31.10 -17.91 5.11
N ARG A 139 31.67 -17.66 6.30
CA ARG A 139 30.89 -17.54 7.55
C ARG A 139 30.41 -16.12 7.71
N VAL A 140 29.18 -15.95 8.15
CA VAL A 140 28.52 -14.66 8.41
C VAL A 140 28.20 -14.60 9.89
#